data_262e6b5fe07de54ca9c5edf3069ce7eb
#
_entry.id   262e6b5fe07de54ca9c5edf3069ce7eb
#
_cell.length_a   1.000
_cell.length_b   1.000
_cell.length_c   1.000
_cell.angle_alpha   90.00
_cell.angle_beta   90.00
_cell.angle_gamma   90.00
#
_symmetry.space_group_name_H-M   'P 1'
#
loop_
_entity.id
_entity.type
_entity.pdbx_description
1 polymer ?
#
loop_
_entity_poly.entity_id
_entity_poly.type
_entity_poly.pdbx_seq_one_letter_code
_entity_poly.pdbx_strand_id
1 'polypeptide(L)'
;MLKMGHLVPATVIKALPDYSSYLMAIPGTEHMALLDRAHAGSHLRVGDNTIASVYSIDGGRINLSQKSSPFYRRLTEMLVSPLLMEDRVRVVHAAAVGGAGFAKVAVLGLNGRDPIVECLPYIKTEAVRQYTETTITIVRYSFDIEKYVANAFVPAPGDDIVEVIHFKKMDEIHVIVKPERLGLFVGKNGANVATVSKLTGERVYVRPAR
;
A
#
# COMPACT_ATOMS: atom_id res chain seq x y z
N MET A 1 14.47 20.06 0.86
CA MET A 1 13.09 20.44 1.27
C MET A 1 12.22 19.21 1.35
N LEU A 2 11.54 18.96 2.46
CA LEU A 2 10.61 17.85 2.63
C LEU A 2 9.34 18.08 1.80
N LYS A 3 8.84 16.98 1.19
CA LYS A 3 7.60 17.01 0.39
C LYS A 3 6.68 15.86 0.83
N MET A 4 5.38 16.04 0.64
CA MET A 4 4.40 14.96 0.86
C MET A 4 4.79 13.70 0.08
N GLY A 5 4.62 12.54 0.72
CA GLY A 5 4.98 11.25 0.16
C GLY A 5 6.47 10.87 0.22
N HIS A 6 7.36 11.79 0.64
CA HIS A 6 8.76 11.41 0.89
C HIS A 6 8.86 10.41 2.04
N LEU A 7 9.65 9.38 1.87
CA LEU A 7 10.07 8.49 2.94
C LEU A 7 11.24 9.13 3.69
N VAL A 8 11.13 9.23 5.00
CA VAL A 8 12.15 9.84 5.85
C VAL A 8 12.51 8.90 7.01
N PRO A 9 13.78 8.83 7.39
CA PRO A 9 14.14 8.26 8.68
C PRO A 9 13.60 9.16 9.79
N ALA A 10 13.19 8.57 10.90
CA ALA A 10 12.67 9.30 12.04
C ALA A 10 13.01 8.58 13.35
N THR A 11 13.36 9.35 14.38
CA THR A 11 13.66 8.85 15.72
C THR A 11 12.61 9.35 16.70
N VAL A 12 12.08 8.46 17.53
CA VAL A 12 11.11 8.83 18.58
C VAL A 12 11.83 9.61 19.69
N ILE A 13 11.48 10.89 19.86
CA ILE A 13 12.04 11.75 20.90
C ILE A 13 11.18 11.67 22.16
N LYS A 14 9.86 11.63 22.00
CA LYS A 14 8.92 11.65 23.12
C LYS A 14 7.60 10.99 22.74
N ALA A 15 7.03 10.21 23.65
CA ALA A 15 5.63 9.82 23.57
C ALA A 15 4.76 10.95 24.13
N LEU A 16 3.68 11.27 23.43
CA LEU A 16 2.70 12.30 23.80
C LEU A 16 1.34 11.62 24.06
N PRO A 17 1.12 11.06 25.28
CA PRO A 17 -0.08 10.26 25.58
C PRO A 17 -1.38 11.06 25.36
N ASP A 18 -1.42 12.32 25.78
CA ASP A 18 -2.58 13.20 25.69
C ASP A 18 -3.03 13.47 24.25
N TYR A 19 -2.09 13.35 23.31
CA TYR A 19 -2.35 13.53 21.87
C TYR A 19 -2.35 12.20 21.09
N SER A 20 -2.22 11.07 21.79
CA SER A 20 -2.08 9.74 21.14
C SER A 20 -1.03 9.71 20.03
N SER A 21 0.09 10.41 20.21
CA SER A 21 1.10 10.64 19.17
C SER A 21 2.52 10.45 19.69
N TYR A 22 3.45 10.36 18.77
CA TYR A 22 4.89 10.43 19.02
C TYR A 22 5.46 11.72 18.43
N LEU A 23 6.32 12.40 19.21
CA LEU A 23 7.18 13.45 18.67
C LEU A 23 8.42 12.79 18.08
N MET A 24 8.69 13.10 16.81
CA MET A 24 9.75 12.48 16.00
C MET A 24 10.77 13.53 15.60
N ALA A 25 12.06 13.20 15.69
CA ALA A 25 13.12 13.96 15.01
C ALA A 25 13.39 13.33 13.63
N ILE A 26 13.63 14.17 12.63
CA ILE A 26 14.07 13.73 11.29
C ILE A 26 15.57 13.97 11.20
N PRO A 27 16.43 12.93 11.25
CA PRO A 27 17.88 13.07 11.24
C PRO A 27 18.40 13.88 10.06
N GLY A 28 19.41 14.72 10.32
CA GLY A 28 19.99 15.59 9.31
C GLY A 28 19.18 16.85 8.99
N THR A 29 18.12 17.11 9.77
CA THR A 29 17.31 18.33 9.67
C THR A 29 17.03 18.89 11.07
N GLU A 30 16.57 20.16 11.13
CA GLU A 30 16.04 20.77 12.37
C GLU A 30 14.54 20.51 12.55
N HIS A 31 13.94 19.73 11.65
CA HIS A 31 12.49 19.51 11.66
C HIS A 31 12.10 18.45 12.66
N MET A 32 11.07 18.80 13.45
CA MET A 32 10.33 17.86 14.27
C MET A 32 9.02 17.51 13.55
N ALA A 33 8.59 16.28 13.75
CA ALA A 33 7.36 15.78 13.13
C ALA A 33 6.49 15.06 14.17
N LEU A 34 5.21 14.88 13.86
CA LEU A 34 4.26 14.08 14.64
C LEU A 34 3.93 12.78 13.89
N LEU A 35 3.93 11.69 14.62
CA LEU A 35 3.41 10.40 14.16
C LEU A 35 2.27 10.00 15.10
N ASP A 36 1.04 10.11 14.62
CA ASP A 36 -0.13 9.61 15.35
C ASP A 36 -0.04 8.09 15.53
N ARG A 37 -0.42 7.57 16.71
CA ARG A 37 -0.41 6.13 16.99
C ARG A 37 -1.32 5.33 16.04
N ALA A 38 -2.42 5.92 15.58
CA ALA A 38 -3.28 5.33 14.56
C ALA A 38 -2.55 5.15 13.21
N HIS A 39 -1.57 6.03 12.93
CA HIS A 39 -0.73 6.01 11.73
C HIS A 39 0.62 5.30 11.93
N ALA A 40 0.95 4.87 13.14
CA ALA A 40 2.15 4.06 13.41
C ALA A 40 1.97 2.61 12.91
N GLY A 41 3.01 2.04 12.34
CA GLY A 41 3.02 0.66 11.81
C GLY A 41 3.15 -0.39 12.92
N SER A 42 3.70 0.00 14.08
CA SER A 42 3.90 -0.82 15.27
C SER A 42 3.91 0.06 16.51
N HIS A 43 4.00 -0.57 17.70
CA HIS A 43 4.25 0.17 18.92
C HIS A 43 5.70 0.65 18.97
N LEU A 44 5.89 1.96 19.17
CA LEU A 44 7.21 2.59 19.23
C LEU A 44 7.55 3.04 20.65
N ARG A 45 8.85 3.03 20.99
CA ARG A 45 9.40 3.52 22.27
C ARG A 45 10.31 4.73 21.99
N VAL A 46 10.52 5.55 23.01
CA VAL A 46 11.51 6.64 22.94
C VAL A 46 12.90 6.07 22.64
N GLY A 47 13.56 6.66 21.64
CA GLY A 47 14.84 6.21 21.12
C GLY A 47 14.75 5.26 19.91
N ASP A 48 13.57 4.72 19.59
CA ASP A 48 13.40 3.86 18.41
C ASP A 48 13.62 4.65 17.13
N ASN A 49 14.38 4.03 16.23
CA ASN A 49 14.59 4.53 14.87
C ASN A 49 13.65 3.78 13.92
N THR A 50 12.99 4.52 13.06
CA THR A 50 12.07 3.97 12.07
C THR A 50 12.08 4.78 10.78
N ILE A 51 11.29 4.37 9.80
CA ILE A 51 11.01 5.16 8.60
C ILE A 51 9.51 5.44 8.52
N ALA A 52 9.16 6.61 8.01
CA ALA A 52 7.77 6.97 7.79
C ALA A 52 7.65 7.87 6.55
N SER A 53 6.46 7.92 5.95
CA SER A 53 6.22 8.89 4.87
C SER A 53 5.68 10.21 5.45
N VAL A 54 6.07 11.32 4.85
CA VAL A 54 5.46 12.63 5.11
C VAL A 54 4.01 12.57 4.61
N TYR A 55 3.06 12.62 5.54
CA TYR A 55 1.63 12.47 5.27
C TYR A 55 0.96 13.82 4.97
N SER A 56 1.25 14.83 5.80
CA SER A 56 0.84 16.23 5.55
C SER A 56 1.88 17.21 6.10
N ILE A 57 1.82 18.43 5.56
CA ILE A 57 2.60 19.58 6.06
C ILE A 57 1.62 20.74 6.18
N ASP A 58 1.24 21.07 7.42
CA ASP A 58 0.23 22.07 7.73
C ASP A 58 0.81 23.15 8.66
N GLY A 59 0.94 24.40 8.17
CA GLY A 59 1.45 25.51 8.99
C GLY A 59 2.84 25.24 9.60
N GLY A 60 3.71 24.52 8.89
CA GLY A 60 5.03 24.13 9.39
C GLY A 60 5.04 22.84 10.24
N ARG A 61 3.87 22.30 10.59
CA ARG A 61 3.74 21.01 11.27
C ARG A 61 3.85 19.88 10.26
N ILE A 62 4.78 18.95 10.48
CA ILE A 62 4.98 17.77 9.66
C ILE A 62 4.30 16.59 10.34
N ASN A 63 3.36 15.94 9.66
CA ASN A 63 2.72 14.72 10.11
C ASN A 63 3.27 13.54 9.31
N LEU A 64 3.62 12.46 10.00
CA LEU A 64 4.15 11.24 9.43
C LEU A 64 3.12 10.12 9.44
N SER A 65 3.28 9.16 8.55
CA SER A 65 2.47 7.94 8.52
C SER A 65 3.28 6.73 8.05
N GLN A 66 3.05 5.59 8.71
CA GLN A 66 3.52 4.27 8.33
C GLN A 66 2.37 3.38 7.78
N LYS A 67 1.18 3.97 7.57
CA LYS A 67 -0.02 3.27 7.06
C LYS A 67 -0.62 3.93 5.83
N SER A 68 0.03 4.95 5.28
CA SER A 68 -0.42 5.63 4.06
C SER A 68 -0.02 4.87 2.79
N SER A 69 -0.79 5.05 1.72
CA SER A 69 -0.43 4.48 0.40
C SER A 69 0.96 4.92 -0.07
N PRO A 70 1.36 6.20 0.06
CA PRO A 70 2.73 6.63 -0.25
C PRO A 70 3.79 5.90 0.57
N PHE A 71 3.55 5.60 1.86
CA PHE A 71 4.47 4.83 2.68
C PHE A 71 4.75 3.45 2.07
N TYR A 72 3.70 2.69 1.76
CA TYR A 72 3.87 1.34 1.20
C TYR A 72 4.51 1.36 -0.19
N ARG A 73 4.19 2.35 -1.00
CA ARG A 73 4.84 2.55 -2.30
C ARG A 73 6.34 2.74 -2.13
N ARG A 74 6.76 3.70 -1.29
CA ARG A 74 8.17 4.02 -1.06
C ARG A 74 8.92 2.92 -0.33
N LEU A 75 8.28 2.26 0.63
CA LEU A 75 8.86 1.08 1.29
C LEU A 75 9.13 -0.02 0.27
N THR A 76 8.18 -0.30 -0.62
CA THR A 76 8.38 -1.29 -1.70
C THR A 76 9.51 -0.86 -2.62
N GLU A 77 9.54 0.39 -3.09
CA GLU A 77 10.64 0.94 -3.92
C GLU A 77 12.00 0.76 -3.23
N MET A 78 12.10 1.00 -1.94
CA MET A 78 13.31 0.81 -1.16
C MET A 78 13.73 -0.67 -1.12
N LEU A 79 12.80 -1.58 -0.83
CA LEU A 79 13.08 -3.02 -0.72
C LEU A 79 13.49 -3.62 -2.07
N VAL A 80 12.88 -3.19 -3.17
CA VAL A 80 13.17 -3.70 -4.52
C VAL A 80 14.14 -2.80 -5.30
N SER A 81 14.88 -1.92 -4.61
CA SER A 81 15.76 -0.95 -5.27
C SER A 81 16.74 -1.55 -6.28
N PRO A 82 17.35 -2.74 -6.08
CA PRO A 82 18.20 -3.34 -7.11
C PRO A 82 17.43 -3.60 -8.43
N LEU A 83 16.17 -4.04 -8.35
CA LEU A 83 15.36 -4.30 -9.53
C LEU A 83 14.96 -3.02 -10.28
N LEU A 84 14.78 -1.90 -9.54
CA LEU A 84 14.52 -0.59 -10.14
C LEU A 84 15.77 -0.07 -10.87
N MET A 85 16.95 -0.23 -10.28
CA MET A 85 18.23 0.19 -10.89
C MET A 85 18.58 -0.61 -12.14
N GLU A 86 18.13 -1.87 -12.21
CA GLU A 86 18.33 -2.76 -13.37
C GLU A 86 17.20 -2.68 -14.41
N ASP A 87 16.26 -1.73 -14.29
CA ASP A 87 15.08 -1.58 -15.15
C ASP A 87 14.29 -2.91 -15.33
N ARG A 88 14.19 -3.71 -14.27
CA ARG A 88 13.44 -4.98 -14.30
C ARG A 88 11.98 -4.80 -13.92
N VAL A 89 11.71 -3.85 -13.04
CA VAL A 89 10.35 -3.54 -12.57
C VAL A 89 10.15 -2.03 -12.39
N ARG A 90 8.90 -1.61 -12.31
CA ARG A 90 8.50 -0.25 -11.91
C ARG A 90 7.35 -0.32 -10.92
N VAL A 91 7.49 0.31 -9.76
CA VAL A 91 6.39 0.47 -8.80
C VAL A 91 5.47 1.59 -9.29
N VAL A 92 4.20 1.27 -9.53
CA VAL A 92 3.24 2.17 -10.17
C VAL A 92 2.33 2.82 -9.13
N HIS A 93 1.57 2.01 -8.42
CA HIS A 93 0.60 2.47 -7.42
C HIS A 93 0.72 1.67 -6.13
N ALA A 94 0.18 2.22 -5.05
CA ALA A 94 -0.03 1.48 -3.81
C ALA A 94 -1.37 1.89 -3.18
N ALA A 95 -2.00 0.98 -2.49
CA ALA A 95 -3.21 1.24 -1.73
C ALA A 95 -3.20 0.48 -0.40
N ALA A 96 -3.64 1.18 0.64
CA ALA A 96 -3.97 0.58 1.93
C ALA A 96 -5.27 1.22 2.44
N VAL A 97 -6.09 0.40 3.08
CA VAL A 97 -7.32 0.82 3.77
C VAL A 97 -7.11 0.60 5.27
N GLY A 98 -7.48 1.57 6.09
CA GLY A 98 -7.28 1.51 7.53
C GLY A 98 -7.92 0.25 8.14
N GLY A 99 -7.18 -0.44 9.00
CA GLY A 99 -7.65 -1.67 9.67
C GLY A 99 -7.64 -2.94 8.82
N ALA A 100 -7.26 -2.88 7.54
CA ALA A 100 -7.24 -4.06 6.66
C ALA A 100 -6.11 -5.07 6.99
N GLY A 101 -5.04 -4.61 7.66
CA GLY A 101 -3.87 -5.45 7.97
C GLY A 101 -2.99 -5.79 6.75
N PHE A 102 -3.33 -5.30 5.57
CA PHE A 102 -2.58 -5.48 4.33
C PHE A 102 -2.56 -4.22 3.48
N ALA A 103 -1.56 -4.13 2.63
CA ALA A 103 -1.45 -3.13 1.56
C ALA A 103 -1.21 -3.83 0.23
N LYS A 104 -1.72 -3.27 -0.85
CA LYS A 104 -1.48 -3.75 -2.21
C LYS A 104 -0.58 -2.76 -2.95
N VAL A 105 0.43 -3.29 -3.64
CA VAL A 105 1.37 -2.48 -4.42
C VAL A 105 1.42 -3.01 -5.84
N ALA A 106 0.99 -2.17 -6.77
CA ALA A 106 0.99 -2.49 -8.19
C ALA A 106 2.38 -2.26 -8.78
N VAL A 107 2.92 -3.30 -9.39
CA VAL A 107 4.25 -3.31 -10.01
C VAL A 107 4.13 -3.75 -11.46
N LEU A 108 4.74 -2.98 -12.35
CA LEU A 108 4.89 -3.30 -13.76
C LEU A 108 6.20 -4.08 -13.96
N GLY A 109 6.14 -5.26 -14.52
CA GLY A 109 7.32 -5.97 -15.02
C GLY A 109 7.76 -5.36 -16.34
N LEU A 110 9.04 -5.06 -16.47
CA LEU A 110 9.63 -4.50 -17.68
C LEU A 110 10.24 -5.63 -18.53
N ASN A 111 10.33 -5.43 -19.83
CA ASN A 111 10.95 -6.38 -20.77
C ASN A 111 10.36 -7.82 -20.67
N GLY A 112 9.03 -7.93 -20.49
CA GLY A 112 8.34 -9.22 -20.39
C GLY A 112 8.52 -9.98 -19.09
N ARG A 113 9.10 -9.35 -18.06
CA ARG A 113 9.31 -9.97 -16.73
C ARG A 113 8.02 -10.02 -15.93
N ASP A 114 7.88 -11.07 -15.11
CA ASP A 114 6.78 -11.16 -14.13
C ASP A 114 7.15 -10.41 -12.85
N PRO A 115 6.47 -9.31 -12.51
CA PRO A 115 6.81 -8.51 -11.33
C PRO A 115 6.65 -9.25 -10.01
N ILE A 116 5.76 -10.26 -9.92
CA ILE A 116 5.62 -11.07 -8.69
C ILE A 116 6.88 -11.91 -8.49
N VAL A 117 7.30 -12.65 -9.53
CA VAL A 117 8.50 -13.49 -9.47
C VAL A 117 9.74 -12.66 -9.15
N GLU A 118 9.87 -11.49 -9.78
CA GLU A 118 10.99 -10.57 -9.55
C GLU A 118 11.01 -10.02 -8.12
N CYS A 119 9.87 -9.56 -7.60
CA CYS A 119 9.80 -8.89 -6.30
C CYS A 119 9.81 -9.85 -5.10
N LEU A 120 9.34 -11.10 -5.26
CA LEU A 120 9.17 -12.05 -4.17
C LEU A 120 10.42 -12.26 -3.30
N PRO A 121 11.66 -12.35 -3.84
CA PRO A 121 12.87 -12.49 -3.03
C PRO A 121 13.15 -11.31 -2.11
N TYR A 122 12.64 -10.11 -2.42
CA TYR A 122 12.90 -8.85 -1.70
C TYR A 122 11.79 -8.49 -0.71
N ILE A 123 10.53 -8.88 -1.00
CA ILE A 123 9.35 -8.57 -0.17
C ILE A 123 9.07 -9.74 0.79
N LYS A 124 10.11 -10.19 1.48
CA LYS A 124 9.96 -11.21 2.52
C LYS A 124 9.31 -10.63 3.77
N THR A 125 8.53 -11.43 4.45
CA THR A 125 7.82 -11.03 5.68
C THR A 125 8.78 -10.41 6.70
N GLU A 126 9.95 -10.97 6.89
CA GLU A 126 10.97 -10.50 7.85
C GLU A 126 11.49 -9.11 7.47
N ALA A 127 11.72 -8.85 6.17
CA ALA A 127 12.18 -7.56 5.67
C ALA A 127 11.10 -6.46 5.84
N VAL A 128 9.84 -6.81 5.61
CA VAL A 128 8.71 -5.89 5.76
C VAL A 128 8.42 -5.60 7.25
N ARG A 129 8.48 -6.62 8.12
CA ARG A 129 8.21 -6.50 9.56
C ARG A 129 9.16 -5.59 10.32
N GLN A 130 10.33 -5.30 9.78
CA GLN A 130 11.24 -4.29 10.34
C GLN A 130 10.63 -2.88 10.34
N TYR A 131 9.63 -2.63 9.49
CA TYR A 131 9.06 -1.30 9.27
C TYR A 131 7.55 -1.23 9.56
N THR A 132 6.83 -2.33 9.43
CA THR A 132 5.37 -2.38 9.61
C THR A 132 4.88 -3.80 9.86
N GLU A 133 3.79 -3.93 10.63
CA GLU A 133 3.08 -5.20 10.82
C GLU A 133 2.13 -5.53 9.64
N THR A 134 1.95 -4.58 8.73
CA THR A 134 1.06 -4.72 7.57
C THR A 134 1.71 -5.61 6.50
N THR A 135 0.98 -6.59 6.00
CA THR A 135 1.43 -7.42 4.88
C THR A 135 1.40 -6.63 3.57
N ILE A 136 2.47 -6.69 2.79
CA ILE A 136 2.53 -6.11 1.44
C ILE A 136 2.25 -7.21 0.41
N THR A 137 1.23 -7.00 -0.42
CA THR A 137 0.88 -7.88 -1.54
C THR A 137 1.25 -7.21 -2.85
N ILE A 138 2.11 -7.84 -3.65
CA ILE A 138 2.46 -7.38 -5.00
C ILE A 138 1.34 -7.74 -5.97
N VAL A 139 0.93 -6.76 -6.76
CA VAL A 139 -0.10 -6.87 -7.80
C VAL A 139 0.54 -6.63 -9.16
N ARG A 140 0.27 -7.50 -10.14
CA ARG A 140 0.67 -7.25 -11.54
C ARG A 140 -0.10 -6.05 -12.09
N TYR A 141 0.62 -4.96 -12.36
CA TYR A 141 0.03 -3.84 -13.07
C TYR A 141 -0.26 -4.21 -14.53
N SER A 142 -1.35 -3.70 -15.07
CA SER A 142 -1.70 -3.80 -16.49
C SER A 142 -2.21 -2.45 -17.00
N PHE A 143 -1.89 -2.10 -18.25
CA PHE A 143 -2.50 -0.94 -18.92
C PHE A 143 -3.95 -1.20 -19.32
N ASP A 144 -4.34 -2.47 -19.43
CA ASP A 144 -5.73 -2.89 -19.55
C ASP A 144 -6.36 -2.86 -18.15
N ILE A 145 -7.35 -1.98 -17.95
CA ILE A 145 -7.96 -1.74 -16.65
C ILE A 145 -8.73 -2.96 -16.13
N GLU A 146 -9.40 -3.72 -17.00
CA GLU A 146 -10.14 -4.92 -16.59
C GLU A 146 -9.18 -5.99 -16.08
N LYS A 147 -8.07 -6.20 -16.80
CA LYS A 147 -7.00 -7.09 -16.38
C LYS A 147 -6.30 -6.60 -15.11
N TYR A 148 -6.10 -5.29 -14.97
CA TYR A 148 -5.49 -4.72 -13.77
C TYR A 148 -6.38 -4.93 -12.55
N VAL A 149 -7.70 -4.68 -12.68
CA VAL A 149 -8.66 -4.92 -11.59
C VAL A 149 -8.70 -6.40 -11.23
N ALA A 150 -8.74 -7.32 -12.20
CA ALA A 150 -8.69 -8.76 -11.94
C ALA A 150 -7.43 -9.14 -11.16
N ASN A 151 -6.25 -8.68 -11.60
CA ASN A 151 -4.98 -8.92 -10.91
C ASN A 151 -4.96 -8.35 -9.49
N ALA A 152 -5.66 -7.25 -9.24
CA ALA A 152 -5.66 -6.56 -7.96
C ALA A 152 -6.41 -7.32 -6.85
N PHE A 153 -7.22 -8.32 -7.20
CA PHE A 153 -7.95 -9.10 -6.21
C PHE A 153 -7.09 -10.15 -5.47
N VAL A 154 -5.84 -10.39 -5.89
CA VAL A 154 -4.96 -11.28 -5.11
C VAL A 154 -5.04 -10.97 -3.60
N PRO A 155 -5.06 -12.01 -2.71
CA PRO A 155 -4.82 -13.41 -2.98
C PRO A 155 -6.05 -14.22 -3.44
N ALA A 156 -7.20 -13.60 -3.74
CA ALA A 156 -8.33 -14.34 -4.30
C ALA A 156 -7.94 -14.92 -5.67
N PRO A 157 -8.33 -16.20 -5.94
CA PRO A 157 -7.97 -16.86 -7.19
C PRO A 157 -8.60 -16.17 -8.41
N GLY A 158 -7.78 -15.85 -9.42
CA GLY A 158 -8.28 -15.22 -10.67
C GLY A 158 -9.28 -16.10 -11.43
N ASP A 159 -9.13 -17.44 -11.35
CA ASP A 159 -10.03 -18.40 -11.99
C ASP A 159 -11.46 -18.43 -11.39
N ASP A 160 -11.67 -17.74 -10.27
CA ASP A 160 -12.99 -17.55 -9.68
C ASP A 160 -13.68 -16.27 -10.18
N ILE A 161 -12.99 -15.45 -10.99
CA ILE A 161 -13.59 -14.32 -11.71
C ILE A 161 -14.23 -14.88 -13.00
N VAL A 162 -15.53 -14.70 -13.12
CA VAL A 162 -16.31 -15.12 -14.29
C VAL A 162 -16.21 -14.06 -15.39
N GLU A 163 -16.31 -12.79 -14.99
CA GLU A 163 -16.30 -11.67 -15.93
C GLU A 163 -15.89 -10.37 -15.22
N VAL A 164 -15.28 -9.46 -15.97
CA VAL A 164 -15.02 -8.08 -15.55
C VAL A 164 -15.67 -7.15 -16.58
N ILE A 165 -16.56 -6.28 -16.13
CA ILE A 165 -17.34 -5.37 -16.99
C ILE A 165 -17.00 -3.93 -16.62
N HIS A 166 -16.46 -3.17 -17.56
CA HIS A 166 -16.13 -1.76 -17.39
C HIS A 166 -17.22 -0.86 -17.95
N PHE A 167 -17.94 -0.17 -17.08
CA PHE A 167 -18.93 0.84 -17.44
C PHE A 167 -18.27 2.23 -17.56
N LYS A 168 -17.56 2.46 -18.66
CA LYS A 168 -16.74 3.68 -18.90
C LYS A 168 -17.47 5.00 -18.65
N LYS A 169 -18.79 5.08 -18.96
CA LYS A 169 -19.59 6.31 -18.74
C LYS A 169 -19.85 6.61 -17.26
N MET A 170 -19.71 5.63 -16.39
CA MET A 170 -20.01 5.75 -14.95
C MET A 170 -18.75 5.66 -14.09
N ASP A 171 -17.60 5.44 -14.69
CA ASP A 171 -16.34 5.14 -14.00
C ASP A 171 -16.49 4.00 -12.98
N GLU A 172 -17.19 2.93 -13.41
CA GLU A 172 -17.50 1.76 -12.58
C GLU A 172 -17.02 0.49 -13.24
N ILE A 173 -16.48 -0.42 -12.41
CA ILE A 173 -16.12 -1.77 -12.85
C ILE A 173 -16.86 -2.78 -12.01
N HIS A 174 -17.58 -3.67 -12.65
CA HIS A 174 -18.26 -4.79 -12.01
C HIS A 174 -17.47 -6.07 -12.24
N VAL A 175 -17.09 -6.72 -11.16
CA VAL A 175 -16.38 -8.00 -11.17
C VAL A 175 -17.38 -9.08 -10.77
N ILE A 176 -17.71 -9.94 -11.71
CA ILE A 176 -18.63 -11.07 -11.51
C ILE A 176 -17.79 -12.27 -11.09
N VAL A 177 -18.10 -12.84 -9.94
CA VAL A 177 -17.35 -13.95 -9.36
C VAL A 177 -18.25 -15.14 -9.05
N LYS A 178 -17.68 -16.30 -8.88
CA LYS A 178 -18.40 -17.50 -8.42
C LYS A 178 -19.08 -17.19 -7.09
N PRO A 179 -20.37 -17.53 -6.91
CA PRO A 179 -21.16 -17.14 -5.72
C PRO A 179 -20.52 -17.57 -4.41
N GLU A 180 -19.97 -18.79 -4.36
CA GLU A 180 -19.33 -19.39 -3.19
C GLU A 180 -17.99 -18.69 -2.81
N ARG A 181 -17.43 -17.89 -3.70
CA ARG A 181 -16.18 -17.16 -3.54
C ARG A 181 -16.34 -15.67 -3.26
N LEU A 182 -17.57 -15.16 -3.34
CA LEU A 182 -17.88 -13.73 -3.16
C LEU A 182 -17.18 -13.11 -1.95
N GLY A 183 -17.19 -13.80 -0.81
CA GLY A 183 -16.57 -13.31 0.43
C GLY A 183 -15.06 -13.07 0.33
N LEU A 184 -14.33 -13.84 -0.48
CA LEU A 184 -12.89 -13.66 -0.69
C LEU A 184 -12.59 -12.36 -1.45
N PHE A 185 -13.42 -12.04 -2.43
CA PHE A 185 -13.25 -10.82 -3.24
C PHE A 185 -13.70 -9.59 -2.48
N VAL A 186 -14.78 -9.65 -1.74
CA VAL A 186 -15.24 -8.54 -0.89
C VAL A 186 -14.27 -8.30 0.27
N GLY A 187 -13.82 -9.38 0.92
CA GLY A 187 -12.97 -9.33 2.10
C GLY A 187 -13.71 -8.91 3.37
N LYS A 188 -13.04 -9.05 4.52
CA LYS A 188 -13.62 -8.66 5.81
C LYS A 188 -14.00 -7.17 5.79
N ASN A 189 -15.25 -6.85 6.11
CA ASN A 189 -15.80 -5.49 6.10
C ASN A 189 -15.59 -4.75 4.76
N GLY A 190 -15.53 -5.45 3.64
CA GLY A 190 -15.30 -4.84 2.33
C GLY A 190 -13.85 -4.40 2.07
N ALA A 191 -12.90 -4.76 2.92
CA ALA A 191 -11.53 -4.24 2.87
C ALA A 191 -10.82 -4.59 1.56
N ASN A 192 -11.05 -5.79 0.99
CA ASN A 192 -10.39 -6.18 -0.24
C ASN A 192 -10.88 -5.34 -1.42
N VAL A 193 -12.20 -5.25 -1.64
CA VAL A 193 -12.77 -4.46 -2.73
C VAL A 193 -12.45 -2.96 -2.59
N ALA A 194 -12.49 -2.41 -1.37
CA ALA A 194 -12.12 -1.01 -1.10
C ALA A 194 -10.64 -0.74 -1.43
N THR A 195 -9.75 -1.70 -1.11
CA THR A 195 -8.32 -1.57 -1.46
C THR A 195 -8.10 -1.67 -2.97
N VAL A 196 -8.83 -2.54 -3.68
CA VAL A 196 -8.78 -2.64 -5.14
C VAL A 196 -9.26 -1.34 -5.78
N SER A 197 -10.42 -0.81 -5.35
CA SER A 197 -10.92 0.48 -5.84
C SER A 197 -9.90 1.61 -5.66
N LYS A 198 -9.29 1.70 -4.47
CA LYS A 198 -8.27 2.70 -4.18
C LYS A 198 -6.98 2.50 -4.99
N LEU A 199 -6.60 1.24 -5.28
CA LEU A 199 -5.40 0.92 -6.04
C LEU A 199 -5.53 1.27 -7.51
N THR A 200 -6.71 1.01 -8.09
CA THR A 200 -7.00 1.20 -9.52
C THR A 200 -7.50 2.59 -9.86
N GLY A 201 -8.03 3.31 -8.85
CA GLY A 201 -8.67 4.62 -9.04
C GLY A 201 -10.11 4.52 -9.52
N GLU A 202 -10.65 3.30 -9.68
CA GLU A 202 -11.99 3.03 -10.20
C GLU A 202 -12.97 2.65 -9.08
N ARG A 203 -14.26 2.88 -9.28
CA ARG A 203 -15.30 2.35 -8.40
C ARG A 203 -15.56 0.89 -8.74
N VAL A 204 -15.07 -0.02 -7.91
CA VAL A 204 -15.16 -1.46 -8.15
C VAL A 204 -16.27 -2.09 -7.31
N TYR A 205 -17.13 -2.86 -7.97
CA TYR A 205 -18.21 -3.61 -7.36
C TYR A 205 -18.04 -5.11 -7.62
N VAL A 206 -18.17 -5.92 -6.59
CA VAL A 206 -18.13 -7.39 -6.72
C VAL A 206 -19.53 -7.95 -6.61
N ARG A 207 -19.91 -8.82 -7.54
CA ARG A 207 -21.24 -9.43 -7.62
C ARG A 207 -21.11 -10.94 -7.87
N PRO A 208 -22.03 -11.76 -7.33
CA PRO A 208 -22.06 -13.17 -7.67
C PRO A 208 -22.57 -13.36 -9.10
N ALA A 209 -22.02 -14.38 -9.79
CA ALA A 209 -22.64 -14.88 -11.02
C ALA A 209 -24.04 -15.40 -10.74
N ARG A 210 -24.92 -15.26 -11.72
CA ARG A 210 -26.29 -15.77 -11.64
C ARG A 210 -26.36 -17.25 -11.96
#